data_afea2102680bc03278320c8d234fc3ca
#
_entry.id   afea2102680bc03278320c8d234fc3ca
#
_cell.length_a   1.000
_cell.length_b   1.000
_cell.length_c   1.000
_cell.angle_alpha   90.00
_cell.angle_beta   90.00
_cell.angle_gamma   90.00
#
_symmetry.space_group_name_H-M   'P 1'
#
loop_
_entity.id
_entity.type
_entity.pdbx_description
1 polymer ?
#
loop_
_entity_poly.entity_id
_entity_poly.type
_entity_poly.pdbx_seq_one_letter_code
_entity_poly.pdbx_strand_id
1 'polypeptide(L)'
;MSKAVFITGTGTDMGKTYLSGLIVKKLAQAGKNPAYYKAAMSGNDRRADGSLIPGDALFVKEMSGISQSLDDMCPYVYENAWSPHLASRVEGNPVDLDVVRRGFLKAANDYEYITMEGSGGILCPL
;
A
#
# COMPACT_ATOMS: atom_id res chain seq x y z
N MET A 1 6.56 -2.02 -20.60
CA MET A 1 5.21 -2.26 -20.06
C MET A 1 5.31 -2.85 -18.66
N SER A 2 4.57 -2.31 -17.73
CA SER A 2 4.59 -2.77 -16.34
C SER A 2 3.78 -4.05 -16.17
N LYS A 3 4.19 -4.87 -15.21
CA LYS A 3 3.43 -6.05 -14.78
C LYS A 3 2.98 -5.83 -13.34
N ALA A 4 1.76 -6.22 -13.04
CA ALA A 4 1.18 -6.07 -11.71
C ALA A 4 0.83 -7.42 -11.11
N VAL A 5 1.12 -7.58 -9.82
CA VAL A 5 0.71 -8.72 -9.01
C VAL A 5 -0.23 -8.19 -7.94
N PHE A 6 -1.40 -8.79 -7.82
CA PHE A 6 -2.39 -8.37 -6.84
C PHE A 6 -2.46 -9.37 -5.69
N ILE A 7 -2.18 -8.90 -4.48
CA ILE A 7 -2.22 -9.73 -3.27
C ILE A 7 -3.54 -9.48 -2.56
N THR A 8 -4.37 -10.51 -2.47
CA THR A 8 -5.66 -10.44 -1.81
C THR A 8 -5.84 -11.66 -0.91
N GLY A 9 -6.81 -11.60 -0.01
CA GLY A 9 -7.11 -12.71 0.87
C GLY A 9 -8.06 -12.29 1.97
N THR A 10 -8.60 -13.28 2.69
CA THR A 10 -9.52 -13.05 3.79
C THR A 10 -8.85 -13.10 5.16
N GLY A 11 -7.54 -13.31 5.21
CA GLY A 11 -6.78 -13.37 6.45
C GLY A 11 -6.43 -12.01 7.00
N THR A 12 -5.50 -12.00 7.95
CA THR A 12 -5.01 -10.76 8.56
C THR A 12 -4.17 -9.97 7.56
N ASP A 13 -4.19 -8.65 7.70
CA ASP A 13 -3.38 -7.77 6.87
C ASP A 13 -1.90 -8.06 6.97
N MET A 14 -1.44 -8.50 8.15
CA MET A 14 -0.03 -8.81 8.39
C MET A 14 0.50 -9.90 7.46
N GLY A 15 -0.28 -10.97 7.23
CA GLY A 15 0.12 -12.04 6.33
C GLY A 15 0.26 -11.57 4.90
N LYS A 16 -0.67 -10.75 4.44
CA LYS A 16 -0.61 -10.17 3.09
C LYS A 16 0.57 -9.22 2.94
N THR A 17 0.81 -8.39 3.93
CA THR A 17 1.92 -7.43 3.91
C THR A 17 3.27 -8.12 3.93
N TYR A 18 3.41 -9.18 4.72
CA TYR A 18 4.64 -9.97 4.74
C TYR A 18 4.92 -10.60 3.36
N LEU A 19 3.89 -11.17 2.74
CA LEU A 19 4.03 -11.76 1.40
C LEU A 19 4.37 -10.70 0.36
N SER A 20 3.72 -9.55 0.42
CA SER A 20 4.01 -8.42 -0.46
C SER A 20 5.46 -7.99 -0.33
N GLY A 21 5.94 -7.86 0.90
CA GLY A 21 7.34 -7.50 1.17
C GLY A 21 8.33 -8.52 0.60
N LEU A 22 8.04 -9.80 0.73
CA LEU A 22 8.88 -10.85 0.16
C LEU A 22 8.94 -10.78 -1.37
N ILE A 23 7.80 -10.56 -2.02
CA ILE A 23 7.73 -10.45 -3.47
C ILE A 23 8.55 -9.26 -3.96
N VAL A 24 8.35 -8.09 -3.34
CA VAL A 24 9.09 -6.88 -3.72
C VAL A 24 10.59 -7.08 -3.48
N LYS A 25 10.97 -7.68 -2.36
CA LYS A 25 12.36 -7.98 -2.05
C LYS A 25 13.00 -8.90 -3.09
N LYS A 26 12.29 -9.98 -3.46
CA LYS A 26 12.80 -10.93 -4.46
C LYS A 26 12.96 -10.28 -5.83
N LEU A 27 12.01 -9.45 -6.23
CA LEU A 27 12.10 -8.73 -7.49
C LEU A 27 13.28 -7.74 -7.49
N ALA A 28 13.49 -7.04 -6.38
CA ALA A 28 14.62 -6.13 -6.25
C ALA A 28 15.95 -6.88 -6.34
N GLN A 29 16.05 -8.02 -5.66
CA GLN A 29 17.26 -8.85 -5.70
C GLN A 29 17.53 -9.42 -7.09
N ALA A 30 16.49 -9.64 -7.88
CA ALA A 30 16.62 -10.14 -9.26
C ALA A 30 16.97 -9.05 -10.27
N GLY A 31 17.20 -7.82 -9.81
CA GLY A 31 17.50 -6.69 -10.69
C GLY A 31 16.31 -6.12 -11.42
N LYS A 32 15.10 -6.52 -11.03
CA LYS A 32 13.88 -5.91 -11.54
C LYS A 32 13.66 -4.58 -10.81
N ASN A 33 12.85 -3.72 -11.42
CA ASN A 33 12.53 -2.41 -10.84
C ASN A 33 11.14 -2.47 -10.22
N PRO A 34 10.99 -2.94 -8.96
CA PRO A 34 9.70 -3.17 -8.35
C PRO A 34 9.17 -1.96 -7.60
N ALA A 35 7.84 -1.90 -7.49
CA ALA A 35 7.14 -0.95 -6.63
C ALA A 35 6.08 -1.69 -5.82
N TYR A 36 5.64 -1.04 -4.75
CA TYR A 36 4.53 -1.51 -3.93
C TYR A 36 3.41 -0.49 -3.96
N TYR A 37 2.16 -0.95 -3.98
CA TYR A 37 1.03 -0.03 -3.96
C TYR A 37 -0.14 -0.62 -3.13
N LYS A 38 -0.62 0.15 -2.19
CA LYS A 38 -1.82 -0.15 -1.41
C LYS A 38 -2.67 1.12 -1.36
N ALA A 39 -3.88 1.06 -1.90
CA ALA A 39 -4.71 2.24 -2.09
C ALA A 39 -5.04 2.96 -0.77
N ALA A 40 -5.31 2.20 0.29
CA ALA A 40 -5.68 2.77 1.58
C ALA A 40 -5.22 1.84 2.71
N MET A 41 -4.79 2.44 3.82
CA MET A 41 -4.38 1.72 5.03
C MET A 41 -5.07 2.33 6.25
N SER A 42 -5.49 1.48 7.18
CA SER A 42 -6.06 1.91 8.46
C SER A 42 -5.23 1.36 9.62
N GLY A 43 -5.44 1.90 10.83
CA GLY A 43 -4.73 1.45 12.01
C GLY A 43 -3.28 1.91 12.07
N ASN A 44 -2.99 3.12 11.64
CA ASN A 44 -1.62 3.63 11.55
C ASN A 44 -1.27 4.56 12.70
N ASP A 45 0.01 4.54 13.10
CA ASP A 45 0.55 5.38 14.15
C ASP A 45 0.95 6.76 13.62
N ARG A 46 1.07 7.73 14.53
CA ARG A 46 1.50 9.09 14.18
C ARG A 46 2.98 9.28 14.50
N ARG A 47 3.65 10.08 13.65
CA ARG A 47 5.00 10.57 13.94
C ARG A 47 4.93 11.70 14.96
N ALA A 48 6.09 12.12 15.46
CA ALA A 48 6.21 13.23 16.42
C ALA A 48 5.62 14.54 15.86
N ASP A 49 5.65 14.73 14.55
CA ASP A 49 5.09 15.93 13.89
C ASP A 49 3.57 15.84 13.64
N GLY A 50 2.93 14.74 14.04
CA GLY A 50 1.49 14.53 13.89
C GLY A 50 1.07 13.86 12.58
N SER A 51 1.98 13.64 11.63
CA SER A 51 1.66 12.94 10.39
C SER A 51 1.54 11.43 10.63
N LEU A 52 0.70 10.76 9.83
CA LEU A 52 0.51 9.32 9.94
C LEU A 52 1.61 8.56 9.19
N ILE A 53 2.02 7.43 9.79
CA ILE A 53 2.99 6.53 9.19
C ILE A 53 2.23 5.43 8.44
N PRO A 54 2.42 5.28 7.11
CA PRO A 54 1.80 4.16 6.39
C PRO A 54 2.52 2.86 6.73
N GLY A 55 2.11 2.20 7.82
CA GLY A 55 2.84 1.10 8.45
C GLY A 55 3.18 -0.05 7.51
N ASP A 56 2.21 -0.50 6.69
CA ASP A 56 2.43 -1.60 5.76
C ASP A 56 3.44 -1.22 4.68
N ALA A 57 3.33 0.00 4.16
CA ALA A 57 4.26 0.50 3.14
C ALA A 57 5.67 0.63 3.72
N LEU A 58 5.79 1.13 4.95
CA LEU A 58 7.08 1.24 5.62
C LEU A 58 7.72 -0.14 5.82
N PHE A 59 6.92 -1.13 6.24
CA PHE A 59 7.39 -2.50 6.41
C PHE A 59 7.96 -3.05 5.10
N VAL A 60 7.22 -2.91 3.99
CA VAL A 60 7.65 -3.38 2.68
C VAL A 60 8.93 -2.66 2.23
N LYS A 61 8.98 -1.34 2.43
CA LYS A 61 10.15 -0.55 2.05
C LYS A 61 11.41 -0.97 2.82
N GLU A 62 11.29 -1.16 4.13
CA GLU A 62 12.43 -1.57 4.96
C GLU A 62 12.88 -2.99 4.61
N MET A 63 11.92 -3.91 4.39
CA MET A 63 12.22 -5.30 4.06
C MET A 63 12.90 -5.44 2.71
N SER A 64 12.44 -4.69 1.71
CA SER A 64 12.92 -4.79 0.33
C SER A 64 14.07 -3.86 -0.01
N GLY A 65 14.22 -2.76 0.71
CA GLY A 65 15.25 -1.76 0.44
C GLY A 65 15.02 -0.90 -0.80
N ILE A 66 13.79 -0.89 -1.32
CA ILE A 66 13.49 -0.11 -2.54
C ILE A 66 13.45 1.39 -2.24
N SER A 67 13.66 2.20 -3.28
CA SER A 67 13.75 3.65 -3.16
C SER A 67 12.42 4.39 -3.30
N GLN A 68 11.36 3.69 -3.66
CA GLN A 68 10.03 4.31 -3.83
C GLN A 68 9.62 5.06 -2.56
N SER A 69 9.07 6.28 -2.72
CA SER A 69 8.61 7.05 -1.56
C SER A 69 7.35 6.45 -0.95
N LEU A 70 7.18 6.62 0.37
CA LEU A 70 5.99 6.11 1.06
C LEU A 70 4.71 6.76 0.54
N ASP A 71 4.75 8.03 0.16
CA ASP A 71 3.60 8.73 -0.39
C ASP A 71 3.14 8.13 -1.72
N ASP A 72 4.06 7.61 -2.51
CA ASP A 72 3.75 6.95 -3.77
C ASP A 72 3.23 5.52 -3.57
N MET A 73 3.44 4.94 -2.41
CA MET A 73 2.98 3.59 -2.07
C MET A 73 1.54 3.53 -1.61
N CYS A 74 1.06 4.58 -0.91
CA CYS A 74 -0.28 4.59 -0.35
C CYS A 74 -0.83 6.01 -0.27
N PRO A 75 -1.83 6.38 -1.10
CA PRO A 75 -2.40 7.73 -1.06
C PRO A 75 -3.31 8.00 0.14
N TYR A 76 -3.91 6.98 0.74
CA TYR A 76 -4.84 7.16 1.86
C TYR A 76 -4.39 6.40 3.09
N VAL A 77 -4.01 7.14 4.14
CA VAL A 77 -3.51 6.58 5.40
C VAL A 77 -4.44 7.05 6.52
N TYR A 78 -5.04 6.11 7.25
CA TYR A 78 -5.98 6.41 8.32
C TYR A 78 -5.46 5.93 9.67
N GLU A 79 -5.79 6.66 10.73
CA GLU A 79 -5.40 6.32 12.09
C GLU A 79 -6.26 5.20 12.68
N ASN A 80 -7.57 5.25 12.44
CA ASN A 80 -8.50 4.26 13.00
C ASN A 80 -8.27 2.87 12.40
N ALA A 81 -8.36 1.84 13.27
CA ALA A 81 -8.10 0.46 12.86
C ALA A 81 -9.30 -0.22 12.20
N TRP A 82 -10.31 0.54 11.80
CA TRP A 82 -11.50 0.05 11.13
C TRP A 82 -11.23 -0.16 9.63
N SER A 83 -12.20 -0.72 8.90
CA SER A 83 -12.09 -0.82 7.45
C SER A 83 -11.82 0.56 6.85
N PRO A 84 -11.11 0.66 5.71
CA PRO A 84 -10.85 1.97 5.09
C PRO A 84 -12.11 2.77 4.81
N HIS A 85 -13.21 2.10 4.45
CA HIS A 85 -14.48 2.78 4.22
C HIS A 85 -14.98 3.51 5.47
N LEU A 86 -15.00 2.82 6.62
CA LEU A 86 -15.45 3.41 7.88
C LEU A 86 -14.47 4.46 8.39
N ALA A 87 -13.17 4.16 8.33
CA ALA A 87 -12.13 5.10 8.75
C ALA A 87 -12.19 6.40 7.93
N SER A 88 -12.40 6.30 6.62
CA SER A 88 -12.50 7.48 5.76
C SER A 88 -13.67 8.38 6.15
N ARG A 89 -14.79 7.77 6.53
CA ARG A 89 -15.97 8.53 6.95
C ARG A 89 -15.75 9.23 8.29
N VAL A 90 -15.16 8.52 9.27
CA VAL A 90 -14.92 9.06 10.60
C VAL A 90 -13.87 10.17 10.56
N GLU A 91 -12.81 10.01 9.78
CA GLU A 91 -11.72 10.98 9.70
C GLU A 91 -11.97 12.09 8.67
N GLY A 92 -13.09 12.03 7.95
CA GLY A 92 -13.45 13.06 6.97
C GLY A 92 -12.54 13.11 5.75
N ASN A 93 -11.94 11.98 5.38
CA ASN A 93 -11.02 11.89 4.24
C ASN A 93 -11.45 10.72 3.34
N PRO A 94 -12.53 10.89 2.56
CA PRO A 94 -13.05 9.82 1.72
C PRO A 94 -12.10 9.47 0.59
N VAL A 95 -12.09 8.19 0.22
CA VAL A 95 -11.26 7.69 -0.88
C VAL A 95 -11.81 8.20 -2.22
N ASP A 96 -10.97 8.88 -2.97
CA ASP A 96 -11.27 9.30 -4.35
C ASP A 96 -10.61 8.31 -5.30
N LEU A 97 -11.41 7.60 -6.07
CA LEU A 97 -10.91 6.56 -6.99
C LEU A 97 -9.99 7.14 -8.07
N ASP A 98 -10.18 8.41 -8.46
CA ASP A 98 -9.28 9.04 -9.41
C ASP A 98 -7.88 9.24 -8.83
N VAL A 99 -7.78 9.56 -7.54
CA VAL A 99 -6.50 9.66 -6.84
C VAL A 99 -5.81 8.30 -6.80
N VAL A 100 -6.56 7.26 -6.48
CA VAL A 100 -6.04 5.88 -6.45
C VAL A 100 -5.53 5.47 -7.83
N ARG A 101 -6.32 5.73 -8.87
CA ARG A 101 -5.95 5.38 -10.25
C ARG A 101 -4.68 6.12 -10.70
N ARG A 102 -4.59 7.42 -10.42
CA ARG A 102 -3.42 8.22 -10.80
C ARG A 102 -2.16 7.74 -10.07
N GLY A 103 -2.29 7.39 -8.80
CA GLY A 103 -1.17 6.85 -8.03
C GLY A 103 -0.68 5.52 -8.58
N PHE A 104 -1.61 4.63 -8.95
CA PHE A 104 -1.26 3.37 -9.57
C PHE A 104 -0.57 3.59 -10.94
N LEU A 105 -1.12 4.48 -11.76
CA LEU A 105 -0.55 4.75 -13.08
C LEU A 105 0.83 5.39 -12.98
N LYS A 106 1.08 6.22 -11.99
CA LYS A 106 2.42 6.76 -11.74
C LYS A 106 3.40 5.64 -11.45
N ALA A 107 3.04 4.72 -10.57
CA ALA A 107 3.88 3.56 -10.27
C ALA A 107 4.09 2.69 -11.51
N ALA A 108 3.04 2.47 -12.30
CA ALA A 108 3.12 1.69 -13.53
C ALA A 108 4.04 2.33 -14.58
N ASN A 109 4.11 3.66 -14.59
CA ASN A 109 4.99 4.38 -15.50
C ASN A 109 6.45 4.35 -15.07
N ASP A 110 6.70 4.39 -13.76
CA ASP A 110 8.05 4.53 -13.22
C ASP A 110 8.75 3.19 -12.91
N TYR A 111 7.97 2.11 -12.77
CA TYR A 111 8.49 0.81 -12.33
C TYR A 111 8.03 -0.31 -13.25
N GLU A 112 8.82 -1.41 -13.29
CA GLU A 112 8.51 -2.56 -14.15
C GLU A 112 7.49 -3.52 -13.53
N TYR A 113 7.55 -3.69 -12.20
CA TYR A 113 6.70 -4.64 -11.48
C TYR A 113 6.04 -3.93 -10.31
N ILE A 114 4.71 -4.03 -10.21
CA ILE A 114 3.96 -3.44 -9.13
C ILE A 114 3.29 -4.56 -8.34
N THR A 115 3.61 -4.63 -7.05
CA THR A 115 2.90 -5.51 -6.11
C THR A 115 1.82 -4.69 -5.44
N MET A 116 0.56 -4.95 -5.78
CA MET A 116 -0.58 -4.24 -5.24
C MET A 116 -1.25 -5.10 -4.18
N GLU A 117 -1.38 -4.56 -2.97
CA GLU A 117 -2.02 -5.25 -1.86
C GLU A 117 -3.43 -4.72 -1.65
N GLY A 118 -4.40 -5.62 -1.48
CA GLY A 118 -5.77 -5.24 -1.17
C GLY A 118 -5.92 -4.76 0.27
N SER A 119 -6.86 -3.85 0.49
CA SER A 119 -7.14 -3.27 1.81
C SER A 119 -8.19 -4.10 2.52
N GLY A 120 -7.77 -4.99 3.42
CA GLY A 120 -8.65 -5.90 4.13
C GLY A 120 -8.97 -7.14 3.31
N GLY A 121 -10.12 -7.75 3.54
CA GLY A 121 -10.56 -8.93 2.81
C GLY A 121 -11.15 -8.58 1.45
N ILE A 122 -11.40 -9.62 0.65
CA ILE A 122 -11.91 -9.44 -0.72
C ILE A 122 -13.26 -8.71 -0.76
N LEU A 123 -14.05 -8.81 0.30
CA LEU A 123 -15.36 -8.15 0.39
C LEU A 123 -15.30 -6.82 1.14
N CYS A 124 -14.14 -6.36 1.55
CA CYS A 124 -13.98 -5.11 2.28
C CYS A 124 -14.14 -3.92 1.32
N PRO A 125 -15.10 -3.01 1.54
CA PRO A 125 -15.23 -1.83 0.68
C PRO A 125 -14.14 -0.81 0.98
N LEU A 126 -13.79 -0.04 -0.02
CA LEU A 126 -12.89 1.10 0.15
C LEU A 126 -13.63 2.36 0.57
#